data_c3cac956c2de11638f459878eef1b151
#
_entry.id   c3cac956c2de11638f459878eef1b151
#
_cell.length_a   1.000
_cell.length_b   1.000
_cell.length_c   1.000
_cell.angle_alpha   90.00
_cell.angle_beta   90.00
_cell.angle_gamma   90.00
#
_symmetry.space_group_name_H-M   'P 1'
#
loop_
_entity.id
_entity.type
_entity.pdbx_description
1 polymer ?
#
loop_
_entity_poly.entity_id
_entity_poly.type
_entity_poly.pdbx_seq_one_letter_code
_entity_poly.pdbx_strand_id
1 'polypeptide(L)'
;MEGEFGVPTAPMVTARFADYVIRDGHTHGMNMRWTFPPYPVAWVPRETLHAYVQGDDPVTGVPLMTEVIDALTKPLTEAEKNPEIPERPRRPRLLEPDSEANLQRLFLENGWTDGLPIVLPTEERVAEMLEGTGHDPQEVVGMMSVTTHEEQKEYTVEKVAVNAVMAGARPEHLPVILAIAATRHPSIPSSTGSYGSMVVVNGPVAKTIGMNSGVGALGPFNYANSVIGRAWTLMSINFGDARPGDTFMATIGNGLSFTNQCCAENEEKSPWEPFHVRKGFKASESTVSIFRGWSVLTLGLGTSDGLLQSTRTFNSMGTYTFVMDPLAAKALKDEGWNDPGKLSEWLAEKSGSPFLRPEGINFIVVGGETNPIFHTTDYVYYKTVSVDKWMPEGGIKLDEKPLRMPAVHECEDGLCILGR
;
A
#
# COMPACT_ATOMS: atom_id res chain seq x y z
N MET A 1 7.71 -8.73 -26.01
CA MET A 1 7.22 -8.31 -27.38
C MET A 1 8.24 -8.73 -28.42
N GLU A 2 9.43 -8.08 -28.48
CA GLU A 2 10.38 -8.35 -29.56
C GLU A 2 10.93 -9.80 -29.52
N GLY A 3 11.41 -10.27 -28.37
CA GLY A 3 11.96 -11.62 -28.22
C GLY A 3 10.93 -12.75 -28.33
N GLU A 4 9.68 -12.50 -27.96
CA GLU A 4 8.64 -13.53 -27.95
C GLU A 4 7.77 -13.52 -29.21
N PHE A 5 7.46 -12.34 -29.73
CA PHE A 5 6.55 -12.16 -30.86
C PHE A 5 7.22 -11.61 -32.12
N GLY A 6 8.54 -11.34 -32.09
CA GLY A 6 9.26 -10.77 -33.21
C GLY A 6 8.81 -9.35 -33.60
N VAL A 7 8.16 -8.62 -32.71
CA VAL A 7 7.66 -7.27 -32.96
C VAL A 7 8.69 -6.26 -32.47
N PRO A 8 9.32 -5.46 -33.36
CA PRO A 8 10.26 -4.43 -32.94
C PRO A 8 9.63 -3.44 -31.97
N THR A 9 10.39 -3.01 -30.98
CA THR A 9 9.95 -2.05 -29.97
C THR A 9 10.98 -0.94 -29.78
N ALA A 10 10.52 0.29 -29.58
CA ALA A 10 11.34 1.43 -29.24
C ALA A 10 10.76 2.09 -27.96
N PRO A 11 11.11 1.57 -26.77
CA PRO A 11 10.60 2.14 -25.51
C PRO A 11 11.24 3.49 -25.26
N MET A 12 10.39 4.49 -24.95
CA MET A 12 10.78 5.86 -24.66
C MET A 12 10.53 6.16 -23.19
N VAL A 13 11.58 6.55 -22.47
CA VAL A 13 11.51 6.98 -21.07
C VAL A 13 12.27 8.29 -20.93
N THR A 14 11.72 9.26 -20.20
CA THR A 14 12.42 10.54 -20.06
C THR A 14 13.77 10.38 -19.37
N ALA A 15 14.76 11.16 -19.79
CA ALA A 15 16.16 11.08 -19.36
C ALA A 15 16.36 11.06 -17.83
N ARG A 16 15.43 11.67 -17.08
CA ARG A 16 15.43 11.66 -15.61
C ARG A 16 15.41 10.25 -15.01
N PHE A 17 14.86 9.29 -15.72
CA PHE A 17 14.68 7.91 -15.26
C PHE A 17 15.58 6.89 -16.00
N ALA A 18 16.57 7.37 -16.77
CA ALA A 18 17.43 6.52 -17.58
C ALA A 18 18.15 5.45 -16.76
N ASP A 19 18.88 5.88 -15.71
CA ASP A 19 19.63 4.95 -14.85
C ASP A 19 18.73 3.90 -14.21
N TYR A 20 17.50 4.31 -13.84
CA TYR A 20 16.51 3.42 -13.26
C TYR A 20 16.11 2.31 -14.24
N VAL A 21 15.64 2.67 -15.43
CA VAL A 21 15.10 1.68 -16.38
C VAL A 21 16.18 0.79 -17.00
N ILE A 22 17.40 1.33 -17.19
CA ILE A 22 18.56 0.55 -17.67
C ILE A 22 18.89 -0.53 -16.64
N ARG A 23 19.02 -0.16 -15.39
CA ARG A 23 19.33 -1.07 -14.28
C ARG A 23 18.22 -2.10 -14.07
N ASP A 24 16.96 -1.67 -14.05
CA ASP A 24 15.80 -2.56 -13.94
C ASP A 24 15.74 -3.57 -15.10
N GLY A 25 15.97 -3.10 -16.32
CA GLY A 25 16.08 -3.96 -17.50
C GLY A 25 17.15 -5.02 -17.35
N HIS A 26 18.35 -4.64 -16.94
CA HIS A 26 19.47 -5.58 -16.71
C HIS A 26 19.12 -6.61 -15.63
N THR A 27 18.51 -6.19 -14.53
CA THR A 27 18.10 -7.09 -13.43
C THR A 27 17.11 -8.17 -13.89
N HIS A 28 16.25 -7.83 -14.85
CA HIS A 28 15.28 -8.74 -15.44
C HIS A 28 15.79 -9.48 -16.68
N GLY A 29 17.06 -9.38 -16.99
CA GLY A 29 17.64 -10.00 -18.18
C GLY A 29 17.09 -9.43 -19.49
N MET A 30 16.75 -8.14 -19.48
CA MET A 30 16.25 -7.41 -20.64
C MET A 30 17.26 -6.34 -21.08
N ASN A 31 17.87 -6.52 -22.23
CA ASN A 31 18.74 -5.51 -22.83
C ASN A 31 17.96 -4.74 -23.91
N MET A 32 17.19 -3.75 -23.47
CA MET A 32 16.27 -2.99 -24.34
C MET A 32 16.96 -1.77 -24.95
N ARG A 33 16.55 -1.42 -26.17
CA ARG A 33 16.99 -0.22 -26.90
C ARG A 33 16.17 0.97 -26.46
N TRP A 34 16.54 1.53 -25.31
CA TRP A 34 15.89 2.70 -24.75
C TRP A 34 16.18 3.96 -25.56
N THR A 35 15.22 4.88 -25.59
CA THR A 35 15.41 6.26 -26.02
C THR A 35 14.96 7.21 -24.90
N PHE A 36 15.74 8.26 -24.67
CA PHE A 36 15.57 9.12 -23.51
C PHE A 36 15.28 10.58 -23.90
N PRO A 37 14.02 10.95 -24.23
CA PRO A 37 13.68 12.34 -24.44
C PRO A 37 13.94 13.17 -23.17
N PRO A 38 14.21 14.49 -23.32
CA PRO A 38 14.39 15.39 -22.18
C PRO A 38 13.21 15.35 -21.18
N TYR A 39 13.49 15.72 -19.93
CA TYR A 39 12.50 15.87 -18.86
C TYR A 39 12.30 17.37 -18.54
N PRO A 40 11.10 17.82 -18.15
CA PRO A 40 9.83 17.10 -18.06
C PRO A 40 9.07 17.01 -19.39
N VAL A 41 8.16 16.02 -19.52
CA VAL A 41 7.23 15.91 -20.66
C VAL A 41 5.80 16.30 -20.29
N ALA A 42 5.47 16.30 -19.01
CA ALA A 42 4.17 16.74 -18.50
C ALA A 42 4.16 18.26 -18.28
N TRP A 43 3.05 18.90 -18.62
CA TRP A 43 2.81 20.33 -18.41
C TRP A 43 3.75 21.27 -19.15
N VAL A 44 4.38 20.79 -20.22
CA VAL A 44 5.21 21.64 -21.10
C VAL A 44 4.46 21.98 -22.40
N PRO A 45 4.77 23.13 -23.04
CA PRO A 45 4.18 23.51 -24.31
C PRO A 45 4.46 22.46 -25.40
N ARG A 46 3.52 22.38 -26.36
CA ARG A 46 3.65 21.43 -27.49
C ARG A 46 4.91 21.68 -28.32
N GLU A 47 5.28 22.92 -28.48
CA GLU A 47 6.51 23.35 -29.22
C GLU A 47 7.75 22.77 -28.54
N THR A 48 7.80 22.76 -27.22
CA THR A 48 8.89 22.14 -26.44
C THR A 48 8.95 20.62 -26.67
N LEU A 49 7.80 19.94 -26.67
CA LEU A 49 7.76 18.50 -26.98
C LEU A 49 8.23 18.21 -28.41
N HIS A 50 7.86 19.05 -29.38
CA HIS A 50 8.37 18.93 -30.75
C HIS A 50 9.90 19.12 -30.81
N ALA A 51 10.43 20.09 -30.07
CA ALA A 51 11.88 20.31 -30.00
C ALA A 51 12.62 19.11 -29.37
N TYR A 52 12.01 18.45 -28.35
CA TYR A 52 12.57 17.22 -27.77
C TYR A 52 12.71 16.11 -28.82
N VAL A 53 11.65 15.88 -29.59
CA VAL A 53 11.64 14.84 -30.64
C VAL A 53 12.61 15.13 -31.76
N GLN A 54 12.85 16.41 -32.07
CA GLN A 54 13.77 16.84 -33.12
C GLN A 54 15.23 16.97 -32.66
N GLY A 55 15.45 16.96 -31.36
CA GLY A 55 16.78 17.10 -30.75
C GLY A 55 17.47 15.77 -30.49
N ASP A 56 18.57 15.88 -29.77
CA ASP A 56 19.37 14.73 -29.37
C ASP A 56 18.86 14.13 -28.05
N ASP A 57 19.03 12.83 -27.89
CA ASP A 57 18.86 12.12 -26.63
C ASP A 57 19.94 12.62 -25.64
N PRO A 58 19.57 13.22 -24.50
CA PRO A 58 20.54 13.81 -23.57
C PRO A 58 21.41 12.76 -22.85
N VAL A 59 21.09 11.48 -22.94
CA VAL A 59 21.86 10.38 -22.33
C VAL A 59 22.92 9.87 -23.31
N THR A 60 22.52 9.66 -24.56
CA THR A 60 23.40 9.06 -25.59
C THR A 60 24.07 10.09 -26.47
N GLY A 61 23.50 11.29 -26.61
CA GLY A 61 23.96 12.33 -27.55
C GLY A 61 23.64 12.06 -29.02
N VAL A 62 22.84 11.06 -29.32
CA VAL A 62 22.40 10.69 -30.68
C VAL A 62 21.05 11.37 -30.97
N PRO A 63 20.75 11.78 -32.22
CA PRO A 63 19.43 12.29 -32.54
C PRO A 63 18.32 11.30 -32.16
N LEU A 64 17.39 11.72 -31.33
CA LEU A 64 16.39 10.86 -30.69
C LEU A 64 15.61 10.00 -31.70
N MET A 65 15.17 10.58 -32.80
CA MET A 65 14.44 9.85 -33.83
C MET A 65 15.30 8.86 -34.60
N THR A 66 16.62 9.04 -34.66
CA THR A 66 17.55 8.06 -35.23
C THR A 66 17.58 6.80 -34.39
N GLU A 67 17.64 6.95 -33.07
CA GLU A 67 17.59 5.79 -32.15
C GLU A 67 16.25 5.04 -32.22
N VAL A 68 15.14 5.78 -32.30
CA VAL A 68 13.80 5.17 -32.48
C VAL A 68 13.74 4.37 -33.78
N ILE A 69 14.22 4.94 -34.90
CA ILE A 69 14.22 4.25 -36.19
C ILE A 69 15.15 3.04 -36.14
N ASP A 70 16.34 3.18 -35.57
CA ASP A 70 17.29 2.08 -35.38
C ASP A 70 16.71 0.94 -34.56
N ALA A 71 16.05 1.26 -33.43
CA ALA A 71 15.40 0.28 -32.60
C ALA A 71 14.30 -0.51 -33.35
N LEU A 72 13.57 0.14 -34.24
CA LEU A 72 12.47 -0.48 -34.98
C LEU A 72 12.92 -1.22 -36.25
N THR A 73 14.10 -0.92 -36.80
CA THR A 73 14.52 -1.42 -38.11
C THR A 73 15.76 -2.29 -38.10
N LYS A 74 16.67 -2.12 -37.13
CA LYS A 74 17.89 -2.93 -37.04
C LYS A 74 17.63 -4.24 -36.31
N PRO A 75 18.12 -5.38 -36.83
CA PRO A 75 18.03 -6.65 -36.13
C PRO A 75 18.68 -6.60 -34.74
N LEU A 76 18.17 -7.39 -33.79
CA LEU A 76 18.82 -7.55 -32.49
C LEU A 76 20.20 -8.20 -32.64
N THR A 77 21.15 -7.68 -31.88
CA THR A 77 22.48 -8.29 -31.71
C THR A 77 22.38 -9.55 -30.86
N GLU A 78 23.42 -10.39 -30.87
CA GLU A 78 23.43 -11.60 -30.03
C GLU A 78 23.43 -11.27 -28.52
N ALA A 79 24.06 -10.17 -28.10
CA ALA A 79 24.02 -9.69 -26.72
C ALA A 79 22.63 -9.20 -26.30
N GLU A 80 21.86 -8.61 -27.22
CA GLU A 80 20.47 -8.19 -26.95
C GLU A 80 19.50 -9.38 -26.90
N LYS A 81 19.78 -10.45 -27.66
CA LYS A 81 18.97 -11.68 -27.63
C LYS A 81 19.25 -12.56 -26.39
N ASN A 82 20.48 -12.52 -25.92
CA ASN A 82 20.96 -13.35 -24.81
C ASN A 82 21.63 -12.45 -23.75
N PRO A 83 20.87 -11.60 -23.04
CA PRO A 83 21.44 -10.72 -22.05
C PRO A 83 21.98 -11.54 -20.87
N GLU A 84 23.14 -11.14 -20.35
CA GLU A 84 23.66 -11.67 -19.09
C GLU A 84 22.78 -11.19 -17.93
N ILE A 85 22.27 -12.15 -17.15
CA ILE A 85 21.57 -11.82 -15.89
C ILE A 85 22.65 -11.75 -14.81
N PRO A 86 22.80 -10.58 -14.12
CA PRO A 86 23.81 -10.45 -13.09
C PRO A 86 23.59 -11.43 -11.95
N GLU A 87 24.66 -12.01 -11.43
CA GLU A 87 24.60 -12.82 -10.20
C GLU A 87 24.11 -11.94 -9.03
N ARG A 88 23.14 -12.50 -8.30
CA ARG A 88 22.55 -11.80 -7.15
C ARG A 88 23.41 -11.98 -5.92
N PRO A 89 23.81 -10.89 -5.23
CA PRO A 89 24.59 -11.01 -4.01
C PRO A 89 23.78 -11.74 -2.92
N ARG A 90 24.35 -12.79 -2.36
CA ARG A 90 23.77 -13.47 -1.19
C ARG A 90 24.10 -12.66 0.06
N ARG A 91 23.08 -12.08 0.68
CA ARG A 91 23.23 -11.40 1.97
C ARG A 91 23.18 -12.40 3.13
N PRO A 92 24.00 -12.21 4.18
CA PRO A 92 23.96 -13.08 5.35
C PRO A 92 22.58 -12.98 6.02
N ARG A 93 22.10 -14.09 6.60
CA ARG A 93 20.83 -14.14 7.33
C ARG A 93 20.96 -13.39 8.67
N LEU A 94 22.11 -13.45 9.30
CA LEU A 94 22.42 -12.83 10.60
C LEU A 94 23.45 -11.71 10.42
N LEU A 95 23.31 -10.68 11.21
CA LEU A 95 24.30 -9.61 11.37
C LEU A 95 25.24 -9.94 12.53
N GLU A 96 26.45 -9.39 12.49
CA GLU A 96 27.36 -9.49 13.63
C GLU A 96 26.77 -8.79 14.86
N PRO A 97 26.90 -9.37 16.06
CA PRO A 97 26.44 -8.77 17.30
C PRO A 97 27.14 -7.43 17.57
N ASP A 98 26.37 -6.43 17.98
CA ASP A 98 26.88 -5.11 18.38
C ASP A 98 25.91 -4.48 19.41
N SER A 99 26.29 -3.32 19.95
CA SER A 99 25.42 -2.56 20.85
C SER A 99 24.12 -2.14 20.13
N GLU A 100 23.04 -1.99 20.90
CA GLU A 100 21.75 -1.53 20.37
C GLU A 100 21.90 -0.22 19.59
N ALA A 101 22.66 0.74 20.12
CA ALA A 101 22.86 2.03 19.47
C ALA A 101 23.56 1.91 18.09
N ASN A 102 24.55 1.02 17.99
CA ASN A 102 25.27 0.77 16.74
C ASN A 102 24.37 0.05 15.74
N LEU A 103 23.59 -0.94 16.20
CA LEU A 103 22.64 -1.66 15.33
C LEU A 103 21.52 -0.73 14.82
N GLN A 104 20.94 0.14 15.66
CA GLN A 104 19.96 1.15 15.22
C GLN A 104 20.56 2.05 14.14
N ARG A 105 21.80 2.49 14.31
CA ARG A 105 22.52 3.29 13.30
C ARG A 105 22.73 2.51 12.00
N LEU A 106 23.18 1.26 12.10
CA LEU A 106 23.42 0.37 10.97
C LEU A 106 22.15 0.19 10.12
N PHE A 107 21.01 -0.06 10.77
CA PHE A 107 19.72 -0.20 10.07
C PHE A 107 19.32 1.09 9.37
N LEU A 108 19.52 2.24 10.01
CA LEU A 108 19.21 3.55 9.42
C LEU A 108 20.12 3.88 8.22
N GLU A 109 21.44 3.70 8.37
CA GLU A 109 22.44 3.99 7.32
C GLU A 109 22.25 3.10 6.08
N ASN A 110 21.82 1.85 6.27
CA ASN A 110 21.50 0.94 5.17
C ASN A 110 20.08 1.17 4.58
N GLY A 111 19.29 2.11 5.13
CA GLY A 111 17.94 2.37 4.67
C GLY A 111 16.99 1.19 4.85
N TRP A 112 17.17 0.41 5.92
CA TRP A 112 16.28 -0.73 6.25
C TRP A 112 15.13 -0.32 7.18
N THR A 113 15.04 0.94 7.56
CA THR A 113 13.97 1.49 8.38
C THR A 113 13.26 2.65 7.68
N ASP A 114 12.12 3.02 8.22
CA ASP A 114 11.32 4.19 7.83
C ASP A 114 11.85 5.52 8.42
N GLY A 115 13.06 5.52 8.99
CA GLY A 115 13.67 6.67 9.67
C GLY A 115 13.31 6.76 11.15
N LEU A 116 12.42 5.90 11.65
CA LEU A 116 12.07 5.81 13.07
C LEU A 116 12.85 4.66 13.74
N PRO A 117 13.05 4.73 15.07
CA PRO A 117 13.59 3.59 15.84
C PRO A 117 12.78 2.32 15.62
N ILE A 118 13.43 1.19 15.62
CA ILE A 118 12.83 -0.13 15.45
C ILE A 118 13.01 -0.98 16.71
N VAL A 119 12.19 -2.01 16.84
CA VAL A 119 12.50 -3.13 17.73
C VAL A 119 13.51 -4.01 17.01
N LEU A 120 14.68 -4.21 17.58
CA LEU A 120 15.71 -5.03 16.94
C LEU A 120 15.23 -6.49 16.80
N PRO A 121 15.25 -7.05 15.59
CA PRO A 121 14.75 -8.40 15.31
C PRO A 121 15.80 -9.46 15.69
N THR A 122 15.97 -9.68 16.99
CA THR A 122 16.84 -10.77 17.48
C THR A 122 16.22 -12.13 17.16
N GLU A 123 17.03 -13.19 17.16
CA GLU A 123 16.55 -14.54 16.87
C GLU A 123 15.43 -14.97 17.83
N GLU A 124 15.52 -14.60 19.12
CA GLU A 124 14.48 -14.90 20.09
C GLU A 124 13.15 -14.19 19.74
N ARG A 125 13.20 -12.90 19.45
CA ARG A 125 12.00 -12.12 19.10
C ARG A 125 11.34 -12.58 17.79
N VAL A 126 12.17 -13.00 16.83
CA VAL A 126 11.67 -13.56 15.57
C VAL A 126 11.05 -14.94 15.81
N ALA A 127 11.67 -15.78 16.64
CA ALA A 127 11.11 -17.07 17.02
C ALA A 127 9.75 -16.92 17.75
N GLU A 128 9.67 -16.00 18.72
CA GLU A 128 8.41 -15.62 19.38
C GLU A 128 7.35 -15.14 18.37
N MET A 129 7.72 -14.25 17.45
CA MET A 129 6.81 -13.74 16.42
C MET A 129 6.24 -14.88 15.56
N LEU A 130 7.06 -15.87 15.22
CA LEU A 130 6.66 -17.01 14.39
C LEU A 130 5.65 -17.93 15.07
N GLU A 131 5.48 -17.88 16.39
CA GLU A 131 4.42 -18.60 17.11
C GLU A 131 3.02 -18.10 16.71
N GLY A 132 2.91 -16.91 16.11
CA GLY A 132 1.67 -16.33 15.61
C GLY A 132 1.11 -17.00 14.36
N THR A 133 1.80 -17.96 13.76
CA THR A 133 1.34 -18.70 12.57
C THR A 133 1.71 -20.17 12.62
N GLY A 134 1.00 -21.01 11.88
CA GLY A 134 1.34 -22.43 11.71
C GLY A 134 2.20 -22.71 10.48
N HIS A 135 2.61 -21.70 9.74
CA HIS A 135 3.36 -21.84 8.49
C HIS A 135 4.86 -22.03 8.73
N ASP A 136 5.51 -22.77 7.83
CA ASP A 136 6.96 -22.96 7.87
C ASP A 136 7.68 -21.61 7.70
N PRO A 137 8.67 -21.28 8.56
CA PRO A 137 9.44 -20.03 8.44
C PRO A 137 10.08 -19.81 7.07
N GLN A 138 10.43 -20.89 6.34
CA GLN A 138 11.03 -20.81 5.02
C GLN A 138 10.01 -20.88 3.88
N GLU A 139 8.71 -21.00 4.18
CA GLU A 139 7.67 -20.93 3.16
C GLU A 139 7.69 -19.58 2.47
N VAL A 140 7.66 -19.59 1.12
CA VAL A 140 7.64 -18.37 0.31
C VAL A 140 6.24 -17.78 0.33
N VAL A 141 6.09 -16.59 0.88
CA VAL A 141 4.84 -15.82 0.92
C VAL A 141 4.59 -15.13 -0.41
N GLY A 142 5.63 -14.61 -1.03
CA GLY A 142 5.53 -13.94 -2.31
C GLY A 142 6.79 -13.20 -2.73
N MET A 143 6.62 -12.39 -3.76
CA MET A 143 7.60 -11.44 -4.26
C MET A 143 6.87 -10.11 -4.45
N MET A 144 7.37 -9.04 -3.85
CA MET A 144 6.73 -7.73 -3.96
C MET A 144 6.89 -7.18 -5.37
N SER A 145 5.79 -6.72 -5.97
CA SER A 145 5.84 -6.21 -7.32
C SER A 145 6.49 -4.82 -7.35
N VAL A 146 7.30 -4.57 -8.36
CA VAL A 146 7.55 -3.27 -8.99
C VAL A 146 8.75 -2.47 -8.52
N THR A 147 9.54 -2.82 -7.52
CA THR A 147 10.53 -1.84 -7.06
C THR A 147 11.95 -2.33 -7.00
N THR A 148 12.18 -3.56 -7.38
CA THR A 148 13.51 -4.15 -7.25
C THR A 148 14.44 -3.73 -8.36
N HIS A 149 15.56 -3.14 -7.97
CA HIS A 149 16.66 -2.87 -8.87
C HIS A 149 17.62 -4.01 -8.99
N GLU A 150 17.99 -4.61 -7.87
CA GLU A 150 19.14 -5.51 -7.79
C GLU A 150 18.72 -6.96 -7.58
N GLU A 151 17.54 -7.19 -7.03
CA GLU A 151 17.08 -8.53 -6.70
C GLU A 151 15.58 -8.66 -6.83
N GLN A 152 15.10 -9.67 -7.54
CA GLN A 152 13.76 -10.17 -7.31
C GLN A 152 13.76 -10.83 -5.94
N LYS A 153 13.20 -10.16 -4.92
CA LYS A 153 13.25 -10.66 -3.55
C LYS A 153 12.00 -11.46 -3.25
N GLU A 154 12.13 -12.78 -3.37
CA GLU A 154 11.19 -13.66 -2.68
C GLU A 154 11.35 -13.46 -1.17
N TYR A 155 10.24 -13.32 -0.48
CA TYR A 155 10.23 -13.23 0.96
C TYR A 155 9.45 -14.38 1.57
N THR A 156 10.05 -14.91 2.63
CA THR A 156 9.53 -16.03 3.41
C THR A 156 8.72 -15.53 4.60
N VAL A 157 8.01 -16.43 5.27
CA VAL A 157 7.31 -16.17 6.52
C VAL A 157 8.26 -15.58 7.56
N GLU A 158 9.49 -16.11 7.69
CA GLU A 158 10.51 -15.55 8.60
C GLU A 158 10.86 -14.10 8.27
N LYS A 159 11.06 -13.76 6.99
CA LYS A 159 11.37 -12.38 6.59
C LYS A 159 10.21 -11.42 6.91
N VAL A 160 8.97 -11.88 6.75
CA VAL A 160 7.79 -11.10 7.17
C VAL A 160 7.79 -10.91 8.69
N ALA A 161 8.06 -11.96 9.47
CA ALA A 161 8.16 -11.90 10.91
C ALA A 161 9.26 -10.92 11.38
N VAL A 162 10.42 -10.88 10.72
CA VAL A 162 11.47 -9.88 10.99
C VAL A 162 10.94 -8.46 10.87
N ASN A 163 10.23 -8.12 9.79
CA ASN A 163 9.66 -6.78 9.60
C ASN A 163 8.51 -6.49 10.59
N ALA A 164 7.76 -7.51 10.98
CA ALA A 164 6.73 -7.40 12.03
C ALA A 164 7.36 -7.04 13.39
N VAL A 165 8.45 -7.74 13.79
CA VAL A 165 9.23 -7.41 14.99
C VAL A 165 9.76 -5.98 14.91
N MET A 166 10.39 -5.60 13.79
CA MET A 166 10.91 -4.24 13.59
C MET A 166 9.83 -3.17 13.77
N ALA A 167 8.61 -3.43 13.33
CA ALA A 167 7.47 -2.53 13.53
C ALA A 167 6.97 -2.46 14.97
N GLY A 168 7.39 -3.38 15.83
CA GLY A 168 6.90 -3.55 17.20
C GLY A 168 5.63 -4.39 17.28
N ALA A 169 5.29 -5.19 16.28
CA ALA A 169 4.13 -6.08 16.32
C ALA A 169 4.32 -7.20 17.36
N ARG A 170 3.22 -7.86 17.70
CA ARG A 170 3.17 -9.04 18.56
C ARG A 170 2.73 -10.26 17.74
N PRO A 171 2.95 -11.50 18.23
CA PRO A 171 2.62 -12.72 17.49
C PRO A 171 1.18 -12.75 16.96
N GLU A 172 0.21 -12.27 17.72
CA GLU A 172 -1.21 -12.24 17.31
C GLU A 172 -1.48 -11.38 16.06
N HIS A 173 -0.57 -10.44 15.72
CA HIS A 173 -0.70 -9.59 14.53
C HIS A 173 -0.15 -10.25 13.27
N LEU A 174 0.70 -11.28 13.42
CA LEU A 174 1.44 -11.87 12.30
C LEU A 174 0.53 -12.42 11.18
N PRO A 175 -0.61 -13.09 11.45
CA PRO A 175 -1.51 -13.57 10.39
C PRO A 175 -2.02 -12.45 9.49
N VAL A 176 -2.37 -11.29 10.06
CA VAL A 176 -2.81 -10.11 9.30
C VAL A 176 -1.66 -9.54 8.47
N ILE A 177 -0.45 -9.45 9.04
CA ILE A 177 0.75 -8.96 8.34
C ILE A 177 1.14 -9.90 7.19
N LEU A 178 1.05 -11.23 7.38
CA LEU A 178 1.26 -12.23 6.33
C LEU A 178 0.23 -12.10 5.20
N ALA A 179 -1.04 -11.88 5.53
CA ALA A 179 -2.07 -11.64 4.54
C ALA A 179 -1.78 -10.37 3.72
N ILE A 180 -1.33 -9.28 4.37
CA ILE A 180 -0.89 -8.06 3.67
C ILE A 180 0.29 -8.38 2.75
N ALA A 181 1.32 -9.07 3.25
CA ALA A 181 2.49 -9.47 2.47
C ALA A 181 2.09 -10.31 1.23
N ALA A 182 1.17 -11.26 1.39
CA ALA A 182 0.66 -12.11 0.32
C ALA A 182 -0.09 -11.33 -0.78
N THR A 183 -0.48 -10.09 -0.53
CA THR A 183 -1.03 -9.23 -1.60
C THR A 183 0.01 -8.86 -2.64
N ARG A 184 1.29 -8.87 -2.28
CA ARG A 184 2.45 -8.44 -3.07
C ARG A 184 2.43 -6.94 -3.44
N HIS A 185 1.56 -6.15 -2.84
CA HIS A 185 1.44 -4.72 -3.08
C HIS A 185 2.32 -3.96 -2.10
N PRO A 186 3.26 -3.11 -2.57
CA PRO A 186 4.00 -2.21 -1.70
C PRO A 186 3.09 -1.06 -1.24
N SER A 187 3.23 -0.61 0.00
CA SER A 187 2.61 0.64 0.46
C SER A 187 3.36 1.87 -0.07
N ILE A 188 4.64 1.70 -0.37
CA ILE A 188 5.50 2.72 -0.97
C ILE A 188 5.88 2.24 -2.37
N PRO A 189 5.14 2.61 -3.42
CA PRO A 189 5.45 2.19 -4.79
C PRO A 189 6.59 3.00 -5.39
N SER A 190 7.25 2.43 -6.41
CA SER A 190 8.17 3.18 -7.27
C SER A 190 7.39 4.20 -8.09
N SER A 191 7.45 5.46 -7.71
CA SER A 191 6.71 6.54 -8.36
C SER A 191 7.19 7.92 -7.92
N THR A 192 6.97 8.93 -8.78
CA THR A 192 7.06 10.34 -8.41
C THR A 192 5.83 10.84 -7.64
N GLY A 193 4.75 10.07 -7.61
CA GLY A 193 3.53 10.38 -6.87
C GLY A 193 3.69 10.16 -5.36
N SER A 194 3.18 11.11 -4.58
CA SER A 194 3.20 11.06 -3.12
C SER A 194 2.01 10.24 -2.60
N TYR A 195 2.06 8.95 -2.80
CA TYR A 195 0.96 8.03 -2.43
C TYR A 195 0.82 7.84 -0.93
N GLY A 196 -0.43 7.70 -0.50
CA GLY A 196 -0.82 7.09 0.77
C GLY A 196 -1.48 5.74 0.51
N SER A 197 -1.42 4.85 1.49
CA SER A 197 -2.02 3.53 1.42
C SER A 197 -2.96 3.29 2.59
N MET A 198 -3.98 2.45 2.38
CA MET A 198 -4.90 2.05 3.43
C MET A 198 -5.08 0.54 3.42
N VAL A 199 -5.16 -0.03 4.61
CA VAL A 199 -5.56 -1.41 4.83
C VAL A 199 -6.77 -1.45 5.77
N VAL A 200 -7.80 -2.15 5.35
CA VAL A 200 -9.00 -2.38 6.15
C VAL A 200 -9.05 -3.85 6.52
N VAL A 201 -9.16 -4.12 7.81
CA VAL A 201 -9.27 -5.47 8.36
C VAL A 201 -10.73 -5.74 8.72
N ASN A 202 -11.24 -6.86 8.24
CA ASN A 202 -12.60 -7.30 8.48
C ASN A 202 -12.64 -8.68 9.13
N GLY A 203 -13.77 -8.99 9.74
CA GLY A 203 -14.07 -10.29 10.34
C GLY A 203 -13.54 -10.47 11.77
N PRO A 204 -13.66 -11.67 12.32
CA PRO A 204 -13.38 -11.93 13.73
C PRO A 204 -11.97 -11.58 14.20
N VAL A 205 -10.96 -11.68 13.34
CA VAL A 205 -9.56 -11.39 13.70
C VAL A 205 -9.39 -9.97 14.23
N ALA A 206 -10.06 -9.00 13.64
CA ALA A 206 -9.93 -7.60 14.04
C ALA A 206 -10.23 -7.39 15.54
N LYS A 207 -11.31 -8.02 16.02
CA LYS A 207 -11.70 -7.98 17.43
C LYS A 207 -10.76 -8.78 18.31
N THR A 208 -10.35 -9.97 17.82
CA THR A 208 -9.45 -10.88 18.57
C THR A 208 -8.12 -10.20 18.90
N ILE A 209 -7.48 -9.54 17.91
CA ILE A 209 -6.17 -8.90 18.10
C ILE A 209 -6.26 -7.46 18.63
N GLY A 210 -7.46 -7.00 19.00
CA GLY A 210 -7.66 -5.69 19.61
C GLY A 210 -7.52 -4.50 18.66
N MET A 211 -7.80 -4.67 17.37
CA MET A 211 -7.86 -3.54 16.44
C MET A 211 -8.99 -2.58 16.81
N ASN A 212 -8.72 -1.29 16.67
CA ASN A 212 -9.72 -0.26 16.87
C ASN A 212 -10.47 0.02 15.56
N SER A 213 -11.80 -0.05 15.62
CA SER A 213 -12.74 0.38 14.55
C SER A 213 -13.56 1.60 14.95
N GLY A 214 -13.47 2.01 16.22
CA GLY A 214 -14.28 3.08 16.83
C GLY A 214 -13.60 4.43 16.83
N VAL A 215 -13.76 5.17 17.95
CA VAL A 215 -13.21 6.52 18.12
C VAL A 215 -11.72 6.54 17.81
N GLY A 216 -11.30 7.44 16.91
CA GLY A 216 -9.90 7.65 16.58
C GLY A 216 -9.20 6.49 15.88
N ALA A 217 -9.94 5.57 15.25
CA ALA A 217 -9.38 4.36 14.65
C ALA A 217 -8.24 4.59 13.65
N LEU A 218 -8.24 5.73 12.94
CA LEU A 218 -7.16 6.13 12.02
C LEU A 218 -6.07 7.00 12.68
N GLY A 219 -6.20 7.27 13.97
CA GLY A 219 -5.30 8.16 14.71
C GLY A 219 -4.29 7.41 15.59
N PRO A 220 -3.57 8.15 16.45
CA PRO A 220 -2.65 7.58 17.44
C PRO A 220 -3.40 6.76 18.51
N PHE A 221 -2.64 6.12 19.39
CA PHE A 221 -3.09 5.27 20.50
C PHE A 221 -3.65 3.90 20.10
N ASN A 222 -3.65 3.55 18.84
CA ASN A 222 -4.14 2.28 18.31
C ASN A 222 -2.96 1.33 18.05
N TYR A 223 -2.58 0.53 19.04
CA TYR A 223 -1.37 -0.29 18.96
C TYR A 223 -1.41 -1.24 17.74
N ALA A 224 -2.40 -2.14 17.68
CA ALA A 224 -2.51 -3.11 16.59
C ALA A 224 -2.59 -2.42 15.21
N ASN A 225 -3.45 -1.40 15.06
CA ASN A 225 -3.59 -0.65 13.80
C ASN A 225 -2.24 -0.06 13.36
N SER A 226 -1.52 0.59 14.29
CA SER A 226 -0.27 1.27 14.00
C SER A 226 0.86 0.30 13.62
N VAL A 227 1.06 -0.77 14.38
CA VAL A 227 2.17 -1.71 14.13
C VAL A 227 1.94 -2.55 12.87
N ILE A 228 0.69 -2.94 12.58
CA ILE A 228 0.33 -3.65 11.34
C ILE A 228 0.59 -2.75 10.13
N GLY A 229 0.10 -1.51 10.17
CA GLY A 229 0.32 -0.55 9.08
C GLY A 229 1.81 -0.24 8.89
N ARG A 230 2.59 -0.07 9.98
CA ARG A 230 4.03 0.15 9.93
C ARG A 230 4.80 -1.06 9.39
N ALA A 231 4.39 -2.27 9.74
CA ALA A 231 5.01 -3.49 9.18
C ALA A 231 4.90 -3.51 7.64
N TRP A 232 3.77 -3.07 7.09
CA TRP A 232 3.62 -2.95 5.63
C TRP A 232 4.59 -1.92 5.02
N THR A 233 4.83 -0.81 5.68
CA THR A 233 5.84 0.18 5.28
C THR A 233 7.24 -0.43 5.27
N LEU A 234 7.65 -1.09 6.37
CA LEU A 234 8.96 -1.73 6.46
C LEU A 234 9.13 -2.84 5.43
N MET A 235 8.11 -3.65 5.18
CA MET A 235 8.12 -4.63 4.09
C MET A 235 8.31 -3.97 2.73
N SER A 236 7.68 -2.82 2.48
CA SER A 236 7.86 -2.08 1.21
C SER A 236 9.28 -1.56 1.04
N ILE A 237 9.94 -1.16 2.13
CA ILE A 237 11.35 -0.77 2.13
C ILE A 237 12.25 -1.99 1.88
N ASN A 238 12.04 -3.08 2.59
CA ASN A 238 12.95 -4.21 2.64
C ASN A 238 12.72 -5.26 1.54
N PHE A 239 11.49 -5.41 1.06
CA PHE A 239 11.12 -6.34 -0.03
C PHE A 239 10.87 -5.62 -1.35
N GLY A 240 10.24 -4.45 -1.29
CA GLY A 240 9.96 -3.61 -2.44
C GLY A 240 11.13 -2.71 -2.84
N ASP A 241 12.18 -2.68 -2.06
CA ASP A 241 13.39 -1.88 -2.28
C ASP A 241 13.11 -0.38 -2.47
N ALA A 242 12.18 0.15 -1.66
CA ALA A 242 11.88 1.58 -1.69
C ALA A 242 13.07 2.39 -1.16
N ARG A 243 13.81 3.04 -2.08
CA ARG A 243 15.01 3.82 -1.77
C ARG A 243 14.78 5.29 -2.09
N PRO A 244 14.98 6.21 -1.12
CA PRO A 244 14.79 7.64 -1.35
C PRO A 244 15.65 8.17 -2.50
N GLY A 245 15.04 8.92 -3.41
CA GLY A 245 15.71 9.52 -4.55
C GLY A 245 15.97 8.57 -5.72
N ASP A 246 15.71 7.29 -5.54
CA ASP A 246 15.90 6.25 -6.55
C ASP A 246 14.55 5.60 -6.91
N THR A 247 14.13 4.55 -6.23
CA THR A 247 12.81 3.92 -6.43
C THR A 247 11.68 4.72 -5.77
N PHE A 248 11.90 5.24 -4.58
CA PHE A 248 10.99 6.16 -3.92
C PHE A 248 11.31 7.59 -4.35
N MET A 249 10.63 8.03 -5.39
CA MET A 249 10.82 9.35 -6.02
C MET A 249 9.70 10.34 -5.67
N ALA A 250 8.85 10.04 -4.70
CA ALA A 250 7.71 10.86 -4.31
C ALA A 250 8.14 12.31 -4.05
N THR A 251 7.62 13.25 -4.85
CA THR A 251 8.10 14.65 -4.91
C THR A 251 8.03 15.36 -3.56
N ILE A 252 6.95 15.14 -2.81
CA ILE A 252 6.73 15.74 -1.47
C ILE A 252 6.76 14.66 -0.39
N GLY A 253 6.44 13.41 -0.74
CA GLY A 253 6.15 12.34 0.18
C GLY A 253 4.72 12.42 0.72
N ASN A 254 4.37 11.50 1.62
CA ASN A 254 3.06 11.46 2.27
C ASN A 254 3.22 11.01 3.71
N GLY A 255 2.77 11.82 4.66
CA GLY A 255 2.86 11.51 6.09
C GLY A 255 2.11 10.23 6.50
N LEU A 256 1.15 9.76 5.70
CA LEU A 256 0.46 8.49 5.92
C LEU A 256 1.36 7.27 5.66
N SER A 257 2.50 7.44 5.00
CA SER A 257 3.40 6.33 4.65
C SER A 257 4.14 5.72 5.85
N PHE A 258 4.10 6.32 7.04
CA PHE A 258 4.73 5.73 8.23
C PHE A 258 3.96 4.52 8.76
N THR A 259 2.66 4.66 8.96
CA THR A 259 1.80 3.60 9.52
C THR A 259 0.66 3.22 8.57
N ASN A 260 0.59 3.85 7.41
CA ASN A 260 -0.53 3.79 6.49
C ASN A 260 -1.86 4.14 7.20
N GLN A 261 -2.96 4.09 6.51
CA GLN A 261 -4.26 4.13 7.16
C GLN A 261 -4.70 2.69 7.45
N CYS A 262 -4.31 2.14 8.59
CA CYS A 262 -4.66 0.79 8.99
C CYS A 262 -5.76 0.83 10.04
N CYS A 263 -6.91 0.20 9.75
CA CYS A 263 -8.05 0.14 10.67
C CYS A 263 -8.84 -1.15 10.51
N ALA A 264 -9.67 -1.44 11.49
CA ALA A 264 -10.77 -2.38 11.33
C ALA A 264 -12.04 -1.64 10.88
N GLU A 265 -12.88 -2.25 10.06
CA GLU A 265 -14.22 -1.75 9.79
C GLU A 265 -15.09 -1.90 11.04
N ASN A 266 -15.92 -0.91 11.34
CA ASN A 266 -16.89 -0.98 12.43
C ASN A 266 -18.14 -1.74 11.98
N GLU A 267 -18.00 -3.06 11.87
CA GLU A 267 -19.05 -3.95 11.35
C GLU A 267 -20.29 -3.97 12.24
N GLU A 268 -20.12 -3.84 13.57
CA GLU A 268 -21.21 -3.86 14.54
C GLU A 268 -22.11 -2.62 14.43
N LYS A 269 -21.55 -1.48 14.00
CA LYS A 269 -22.26 -0.21 13.89
C LYS A 269 -22.58 0.17 12.44
N SER A 270 -22.04 -0.57 11.48
CA SER A 270 -22.35 -0.39 10.07
C SER A 270 -23.82 -0.73 9.82
N PRO A 271 -24.57 0.14 9.12
CA PRO A 271 -25.94 -0.19 8.72
C PRO A 271 -25.99 -1.11 7.48
N TRP A 272 -24.85 -1.36 6.86
CA TRP A 272 -24.69 -2.18 5.65
C TRP A 272 -23.91 -3.45 5.96
N GLU A 273 -23.96 -4.41 5.04
CA GLU A 273 -23.08 -5.55 5.09
C GLU A 273 -21.61 -5.13 5.13
N PRO A 274 -20.75 -5.83 5.91
CA PRO A 274 -19.32 -5.53 5.95
C PRO A 274 -18.68 -5.52 4.56
N PHE A 275 -17.62 -4.71 4.40
CA PHE A 275 -16.97 -4.54 3.10
C PHE A 275 -16.50 -5.86 2.49
N HIS A 276 -15.90 -6.76 3.29
CA HIS A 276 -15.45 -8.06 2.78
C HIS A 276 -16.61 -8.95 2.31
N VAL A 277 -17.77 -8.88 2.95
CA VAL A 277 -18.97 -9.61 2.51
C VAL A 277 -19.42 -9.10 1.15
N ARG A 278 -19.44 -7.78 0.98
CA ARG A 278 -19.73 -7.14 -0.33
C ARG A 278 -18.69 -7.46 -1.41
N LYS A 279 -17.50 -7.96 -1.03
CA LYS A 279 -16.46 -8.46 -1.94
C LYS A 279 -16.47 -9.99 -2.10
N GLY A 280 -17.51 -10.68 -1.59
CA GLY A 280 -17.76 -12.11 -1.83
C GLY A 280 -17.20 -13.06 -0.76
N PHE A 281 -16.71 -12.55 0.37
CA PHE A 281 -16.30 -13.35 1.52
C PHE A 281 -17.49 -13.60 2.46
N LYS A 282 -17.39 -14.62 3.31
CA LYS A 282 -18.38 -14.86 4.35
C LYS A 282 -18.13 -13.92 5.53
N ALA A 283 -19.19 -13.55 6.25
CA ALA A 283 -19.07 -12.74 7.45
C ALA A 283 -18.19 -13.37 8.57
N SER A 284 -18.03 -14.68 8.55
CA SER A 284 -17.17 -15.43 9.48
C SER A 284 -15.69 -15.48 9.05
N GLU A 285 -15.36 -15.03 7.85
CA GLU A 285 -13.99 -15.01 7.34
C GLU A 285 -13.29 -13.71 7.73
N SER A 286 -12.03 -13.81 8.13
CA SER A 286 -11.18 -12.67 8.41
C SER A 286 -10.39 -12.29 7.17
N THR A 287 -10.37 -11.00 6.85
CA THR A 287 -9.77 -10.51 5.61
C THR A 287 -8.99 -9.22 5.79
N VAL A 288 -8.09 -8.96 4.85
CA VAL A 288 -7.50 -7.64 4.63
C VAL A 288 -7.86 -7.12 3.25
N SER A 289 -8.24 -5.86 3.17
CA SER A 289 -8.51 -5.14 1.91
C SER A 289 -7.52 -4.01 1.72
N ILE A 290 -6.89 -3.94 0.54
CA ILE A 290 -5.81 -2.99 0.23
C ILE A 290 -6.32 -1.89 -0.69
N PHE A 291 -5.96 -0.64 -0.33
CA PHE A 291 -6.27 0.57 -1.08
C PHE A 291 -5.03 1.48 -1.19
N ARG A 292 -4.99 2.30 -2.23
CA ARG A 292 -3.93 3.31 -2.43
C ARG A 292 -4.44 4.50 -3.23
N GLY A 293 -4.01 5.69 -2.85
CA GLY A 293 -4.29 6.93 -3.55
C GLY A 293 -3.36 8.04 -3.07
N TRP A 294 -3.74 9.29 -3.23
CA TRP A 294 -2.89 10.44 -2.89
C TRP A 294 -3.41 11.22 -1.70
N SER A 295 -4.71 11.31 -1.55
CA SER A 295 -5.31 12.35 -0.72
C SER A 295 -6.43 11.84 0.15
N VAL A 296 -6.54 12.47 1.31
CA VAL A 296 -7.66 12.33 2.24
C VAL A 296 -8.15 13.73 2.58
N LEU A 297 -9.44 13.95 2.41
CA LEU A 297 -10.09 15.20 2.74
C LEU A 297 -11.29 14.93 3.66
N THR A 298 -11.32 15.58 4.80
CA THR A 298 -12.50 15.54 5.67
C THR A 298 -13.52 16.53 5.16
N LEU A 299 -14.69 16.07 4.78
CA LEU A 299 -15.82 16.86 4.33
C LEU A 299 -17.02 16.63 5.26
N GLY A 300 -17.88 17.61 5.32
CA GLY A 300 -18.96 17.76 6.28
C GLY A 300 -19.97 16.60 6.36
N LEU A 301 -21.23 16.94 6.65
CA LEU A 301 -22.28 15.99 7.05
C LEU A 301 -22.49 14.84 6.08
N GLY A 302 -22.62 13.62 6.61
CA GLY A 302 -22.89 12.39 5.88
C GLY A 302 -24.30 12.36 5.29
N THR A 303 -24.50 13.06 4.18
CA THR A 303 -25.70 13.03 3.35
C THR A 303 -25.33 12.67 1.93
N SER A 304 -26.26 12.16 1.16
CA SER A 304 -26.04 11.82 -0.25
C SER A 304 -25.59 13.04 -1.07
N ASP A 305 -26.17 14.20 -0.81
CA ASP A 305 -25.76 15.47 -1.43
C ASP A 305 -24.32 15.87 -1.00
N GLY A 306 -23.97 15.68 0.26
CA GLY A 306 -22.61 15.92 0.74
C GLY A 306 -21.57 15.02 0.06
N LEU A 307 -21.88 13.75 -0.12
CA LEU A 307 -21.03 12.82 -0.87
C LEU A 307 -20.92 13.27 -2.34
N LEU A 308 -22.03 13.63 -2.98
CA LEU A 308 -22.03 14.11 -4.36
C LEU A 308 -21.21 15.39 -4.52
N GLN A 309 -21.35 16.34 -3.61
CA GLN A 309 -20.55 17.56 -3.63
C GLN A 309 -19.05 17.25 -3.47
N SER A 310 -18.69 16.28 -2.65
CA SER A 310 -17.29 15.88 -2.47
C SER A 310 -16.69 15.30 -3.75
N THR A 311 -17.47 14.55 -4.54
CA THR A 311 -16.99 14.02 -5.84
C THR A 311 -16.74 15.12 -6.87
N ARG A 312 -17.34 16.29 -6.72
CA ARG A 312 -17.15 17.45 -7.60
C ARG A 312 -16.00 18.34 -7.14
N THR A 313 -15.73 18.38 -5.84
CA THR A 313 -14.70 19.23 -5.24
C THR A 313 -13.34 18.54 -5.25
N PHE A 314 -13.34 17.24 -5.08
CA PHE A 314 -12.15 16.42 -5.00
C PHE A 314 -11.91 15.76 -6.37
N ASN A 315 -10.90 16.24 -7.09
CA ASN A 315 -10.62 15.75 -8.43
C ASN A 315 -9.89 14.40 -8.39
N SER A 316 -10.63 13.31 -8.41
CA SER A 316 -10.07 11.96 -8.51
C SER A 316 -10.00 11.47 -9.95
N MET A 317 -9.13 10.49 -10.20
CA MET A 317 -9.01 9.82 -11.50
C MET A 317 -10.05 8.71 -11.72
N GLY A 318 -11.28 8.90 -11.21
CA GLY A 318 -12.39 7.96 -11.42
C GLY A 318 -12.63 6.98 -10.28
N THR A 319 -12.05 7.21 -9.10
CA THR A 319 -12.26 6.37 -7.92
C THR A 319 -12.49 7.22 -6.67
N TYR A 320 -13.36 6.76 -5.79
CA TYR A 320 -13.57 7.32 -4.46
C TYR A 320 -13.73 6.22 -3.43
N THR A 321 -13.04 6.33 -2.32
CA THR A 321 -13.31 5.53 -1.13
C THR A 321 -13.72 6.47 -0.01
N PHE A 322 -14.97 6.34 0.43
CA PHE A 322 -15.52 7.09 1.54
C PHE A 322 -15.31 6.31 2.83
N VAL A 323 -14.57 6.90 3.76
CA VAL A 323 -14.39 6.36 5.12
C VAL A 323 -15.26 7.20 6.04
N MET A 324 -16.28 6.62 6.63
CA MET A 324 -17.33 7.37 7.31
C MET A 324 -17.65 6.87 8.71
N ASP A 325 -17.97 7.81 9.58
CA ASP A 325 -18.50 7.50 10.89
C ASP A 325 -19.84 6.73 10.79
N PRO A 326 -20.14 5.81 11.70
CA PRO A 326 -21.42 5.08 11.70
C PRO A 326 -22.66 5.98 11.67
N LEU A 327 -22.62 7.18 12.29
CA LEU A 327 -23.73 8.13 12.20
C LEU A 327 -23.94 8.66 10.79
N ALA A 328 -22.86 8.89 10.04
CA ALA A 328 -22.97 9.29 8.62
C ALA A 328 -23.57 8.16 7.76
N ALA A 329 -23.10 6.94 7.97
CA ALA A 329 -23.63 5.78 7.28
C ALA A 329 -25.13 5.53 7.62
N LYS A 330 -25.50 5.71 8.88
CA LYS A 330 -26.90 5.64 9.32
C LYS A 330 -27.77 6.72 8.70
N ALA A 331 -27.29 7.96 8.65
CA ALA A 331 -28.03 9.06 8.01
C ALA A 331 -28.31 8.76 6.52
N LEU A 332 -27.35 8.21 5.79
CA LEU A 332 -27.54 7.75 4.41
C LEU A 332 -28.59 6.64 4.31
N LYS A 333 -28.57 5.68 5.25
CA LYS A 333 -29.62 4.64 5.29
C LYS A 333 -31.01 5.24 5.56
N ASP A 334 -31.11 6.22 6.46
CA ASP A 334 -32.36 6.92 6.79
C ASP A 334 -32.88 7.75 5.57
N GLU A 335 -31.99 8.21 4.69
CA GLU A 335 -32.32 8.78 3.38
C GLU A 335 -32.83 7.72 2.37
N GLY A 336 -32.77 6.43 2.69
CA GLY A 336 -33.23 5.33 1.83
C GLY A 336 -32.10 4.53 1.15
N TRP A 337 -30.82 4.87 1.39
CA TRP A 337 -29.68 4.15 0.82
C TRP A 337 -29.37 2.86 1.59
N ASN A 338 -30.26 1.87 1.45
CA ASN A 338 -30.08 0.56 2.11
C ASN A 338 -28.99 -0.31 1.46
N ASP A 339 -28.62 0.00 0.23
CA ASP A 339 -27.61 -0.72 -0.56
C ASP A 339 -26.54 0.28 -1.02
N PRO A 340 -25.29 0.15 -0.53
CA PRO A 340 -24.20 1.03 -0.96
C PRO A 340 -23.86 0.88 -2.44
N GLY A 341 -24.20 -0.24 -3.10
CA GLY A 341 -24.05 -0.40 -4.55
C GLY A 341 -24.95 0.57 -5.31
N LYS A 342 -26.22 0.71 -4.90
CA LYS A 342 -27.15 1.70 -5.49
C LYS A 342 -26.72 3.13 -5.25
N LEU A 343 -26.15 3.42 -4.07
CA LEU A 343 -25.56 4.73 -3.79
C LEU A 343 -24.36 5.00 -4.72
N SER A 344 -23.51 3.99 -4.98
CA SER A 344 -22.43 4.11 -5.95
C SER A 344 -22.92 4.40 -7.37
N GLU A 345 -23.96 3.71 -7.83
CA GLU A 345 -24.59 3.94 -9.14
C GLU A 345 -25.11 5.38 -9.25
N TRP A 346 -25.84 5.84 -8.25
CA TRP A 346 -26.36 7.20 -8.19
C TRP A 346 -25.26 8.26 -8.19
N LEU A 347 -24.20 8.08 -7.37
CA LEU A 347 -23.06 9.00 -7.33
C LEU A 347 -22.33 9.06 -8.67
N ALA A 348 -22.10 7.92 -9.31
CA ALA A 348 -21.46 7.86 -10.62
C ALA A 348 -22.29 8.62 -11.67
N GLU A 349 -23.60 8.40 -11.70
CA GLU A 349 -24.52 9.11 -12.62
C GLU A 349 -24.54 10.62 -12.36
N LYS A 350 -24.69 11.03 -11.10
CA LYS A 350 -24.90 12.44 -10.73
C LYS A 350 -23.62 13.27 -10.66
N SER A 351 -22.46 12.64 -10.54
CA SER A 351 -21.16 13.34 -10.48
C SER A 351 -20.87 14.15 -11.74
N GLY A 352 -21.36 13.69 -12.90
CA GLY A 352 -21.03 14.25 -14.20
C GLY A 352 -19.61 13.91 -14.69
N SER A 353 -18.84 13.11 -13.95
CA SER A 353 -17.51 12.67 -14.34
C SER A 353 -17.57 11.56 -15.39
N PRO A 354 -16.91 11.71 -16.55
CA PRO A 354 -16.88 10.64 -17.56
C PRO A 354 -16.02 9.43 -17.13
N PHE A 355 -15.23 9.57 -16.07
CA PHE A 355 -14.30 8.55 -15.60
C PHE A 355 -14.83 7.76 -14.41
N LEU A 356 -15.76 8.33 -13.62
CA LEU A 356 -16.27 7.69 -12.43
C LEU A 356 -17.24 6.55 -12.79
N ARG A 357 -16.94 5.37 -12.25
CA ARG A 357 -17.77 4.17 -12.39
C ARG A 357 -18.24 3.70 -11.02
N PRO A 358 -19.42 3.06 -10.91
CA PRO A 358 -19.91 2.53 -9.64
C PRO A 358 -18.90 1.63 -8.91
N GLU A 359 -18.19 0.79 -9.67
CA GLU A 359 -17.18 -0.14 -9.14
C GLU A 359 -15.97 0.57 -8.54
N GLY A 360 -15.69 1.82 -8.95
CA GLY A 360 -14.65 2.68 -8.41
C GLY A 360 -15.04 3.35 -7.10
N ILE A 361 -16.29 3.21 -6.64
CA ILE A 361 -16.78 3.87 -5.42
C ILE A 361 -16.90 2.84 -4.30
N ASN A 362 -16.25 3.11 -3.18
CA ASN A 362 -16.27 2.22 -2.01
C ASN A 362 -16.70 2.99 -0.76
N PHE A 363 -17.33 2.28 0.17
CA PHE A 363 -17.75 2.80 1.47
C PHE A 363 -17.19 1.90 2.57
N ILE A 364 -16.50 2.49 3.51
CA ILE A 364 -15.93 1.83 4.70
C ILE A 364 -16.46 2.55 5.93
N VAL A 365 -17.08 1.83 6.85
CA VAL A 365 -17.59 2.40 8.09
C VAL A 365 -16.56 2.27 9.19
N VAL A 366 -16.09 3.40 9.71
CA VAL A 366 -15.06 3.49 10.77
C VAL A 366 -15.39 4.71 11.62
N GLY A 367 -15.34 4.58 12.93
CA GLY A 367 -15.60 5.71 13.83
C GLY A 367 -16.43 5.34 15.04
N GLY A 368 -16.55 6.27 15.96
CA GLY A 368 -17.11 6.06 17.28
C GLY A 368 -18.45 6.74 17.54
N GLU A 369 -19.22 7.05 16.53
CA GLU A 369 -20.54 7.69 16.66
C GLU A 369 -20.50 9.05 17.37
N THR A 370 -19.42 9.82 17.13
CA THR A 370 -19.26 11.13 17.76
C THR A 370 -19.71 12.30 16.88
N ASN A 371 -19.60 12.16 15.58
CA ASN A 371 -20.00 13.18 14.62
C ASN A 371 -20.29 12.52 13.24
N PRO A 372 -21.42 12.85 12.57
CA PRO A 372 -21.78 12.27 11.28
C PRO A 372 -20.91 12.81 10.13
N ILE A 373 -19.63 12.63 10.21
CA ILE A 373 -18.65 13.06 9.18
C ILE A 373 -18.10 11.89 8.38
N PHE A 374 -17.48 12.21 7.27
CA PHE A 374 -16.75 11.26 6.44
C PHE A 374 -15.47 11.86 5.88
N HIS A 375 -14.52 10.99 5.58
CA HIS A 375 -13.36 11.31 4.77
C HIS A 375 -13.61 10.87 3.33
N THR A 376 -13.40 11.76 2.39
CA THR A 376 -13.34 11.42 0.96
C THR A 376 -11.89 11.15 0.61
N THR A 377 -11.64 10.03 -0.03
CA THR A 377 -10.32 9.68 -0.54
C THR A 377 -10.41 9.35 -2.03
N ASP A 378 -9.32 9.53 -2.76
CA ASP A 378 -9.16 9.06 -4.13
C ASP A 378 -8.58 7.64 -4.18
N TYR A 379 -8.72 6.91 -3.10
CA TYR A 379 -8.11 5.59 -2.95
C TYR A 379 -8.79 4.56 -3.85
N VAL A 380 -7.95 3.93 -4.66
CA VAL A 380 -8.32 2.79 -5.50
C VAL A 380 -8.30 1.53 -4.64
N TYR A 381 -9.38 0.79 -4.67
CA TYR A 381 -9.42 -0.57 -4.14
C TYR A 381 -8.63 -1.53 -5.07
N TYR A 382 -7.72 -2.31 -4.50
CA TYR A 382 -6.94 -3.29 -5.26
C TYR A 382 -7.47 -4.70 -5.12
N LYS A 383 -7.56 -5.19 -3.89
CA LYS A 383 -8.05 -6.55 -3.61
C LYS A 383 -8.33 -6.78 -2.13
N THR A 384 -9.10 -7.84 -1.87
CA THR A 384 -9.31 -8.44 -0.56
C THR A 384 -8.74 -9.86 -0.55
N VAL A 385 -8.06 -10.23 0.52
CA VAL A 385 -7.50 -11.58 0.71
C VAL A 385 -7.81 -12.09 2.10
N SER A 386 -7.90 -13.43 2.23
CA SER A 386 -8.15 -14.09 3.53
C SER A 386 -6.94 -14.00 4.45
N VAL A 387 -7.21 -13.73 5.72
CA VAL A 387 -6.27 -13.85 6.85
C VAL A 387 -6.27 -15.29 7.41
N ASP A 388 -7.42 -15.95 7.34
CA ASP A 388 -7.66 -17.24 8.03
C ASP A 388 -6.64 -18.32 7.63
N LYS A 389 -6.17 -18.32 6.38
CA LYS A 389 -5.15 -19.26 5.92
C LYS A 389 -3.80 -19.11 6.63
N TRP A 390 -3.53 -17.96 7.25
CA TRP A 390 -2.28 -17.67 7.95
C TRP A 390 -2.37 -17.90 9.46
N MET A 391 -3.57 -18.23 9.96
CA MET A 391 -3.80 -18.48 11.37
C MET A 391 -3.06 -19.73 11.85
N PRO A 392 -2.60 -19.77 13.11
CA PRO A 392 -2.09 -20.97 13.71
C PRO A 392 -3.21 -22.00 13.93
N GLU A 393 -2.84 -23.29 14.00
CA GLU A 393 -3.80 -24.34 14.38
C GLU A 393 -4.43 -24.04 15.74
N GLY A 394 -5.76 -24.10 15.79
CA GLY A 394 -6.52 -23.77 17.01
C GLY A 394 -6.78 -22.29 17.23
N GLY A 395 -6.39 -21.44 16.26
CA GLY A 395 -6.61 -19.99 16.28
C GLY A 395 -5.56 -19.22 17.09
N ILE A 396 -5.69 -17.89 17.08
CA ILE A 396 -4.77 -16.99 17.79
C ILE A 396 -4.90 -17.18 19.29
N LYS A 397 -3.79 -17.47 19.96
CA LYS A 397 -3.69 -17.51 21.42
C LYS A 397 -3.17 -16.16 21.91
N LEU A 398 -3.84 -15.60 22.88
CA LEU A 398 -3.46 -14.37 23.54
C LEU A 398 -2.94 -14.71 24.93
N ASP A 399 -1.67 -14.48 25.21
CA ASP A 399 -1.11 -14.66 26.56
C ASP A 399 -1.59 -13.56 27.50
N GLU A 400 -1.89 -12.38 26.95
CA GLU A 400 -2.43 -11.24 27.67
C GLU A 400 -3.62 -10.63 26.90
N LYS A 401 -4.40 -9.79 27.58
CA LYS A 401 -5.43 -9.01 26.87
C LYS A 401 -4.81 -8.16 25.77
N PRO A 402 -5.42 -8.08 24.59
CA PRO A 402 -4.92 -7.22 23.52
C PRO A 402 -4.69 -5.80 24.00
N LEU A 403 -3.58 -5.20 23.62
CA LEU A 403 -3.32 -3.80 23.90
C LEU A 403 -4.31 -2.93 23.13
N ARG A 404 -5.18 -2.27 23.87
CA ARG A 404 -6.19 -1.37 23.33
C ARG A 404 -5.93 0.06 23.78
N MET A 405 -6.49 1.01 23.05
CA MET A 405 -6.58 2.38 23.51
C MET A 405 -7.18 2.39 24.93
N PRO A 406 -6.68 3.25 25.84
CA PRO A 406 -7.27 3.42 27.17
C PRO A 406 -8.78 3.58 27.02
N ALA A 407 -9.53 2.78 27.78
CA ALA A 407 -10.98 2.81 27.71
C ALA A 407 -11.48 4.24 28.02
N VAL A 408 -12.27 4.78 27.13
CA VAL A 408 -13.15 5.89 27.48
C VAL A 408 -14.12 5.27 28.48
N HIS A 409 -14.16 5.78 29.71
CA HIS A 409 -15.15 5.30 30.68
C HIS A 409 -16.53 5.43 30.05
N GLU A 410 -17.28 4.32 29.99
CA GLU A 410 -18.71 4.36 29.69
C GLU A 410 -19.35 5.26 30.73
N CYS A 411 -19.93 6.33 30.31
CA CYS A 411 -20.57 7.28 31.19
C CYS A 411 -22.00 6.79 31.43
N GLU A 412 -22.35 6.54 32.68
CA GLU A 412 -23.70 6.13 33.05
C GLU A 412 -24.77 7.21 32.71
N ASP A 413 -24.38 8.46 32.46
CA ASP A 413 -25.27 9.60 32.22
C ASP A 413 -25.07 10.35 30.89
N GLY A 414 -24.42 9.76 29.90
CA GLY A 414 -24.24 10.36 28.56
C GLY A 414 -23.27 11.57 28.50
N LEU A 415 -22.56 11.89 29.58
CA LEU A 415 -21.53 12.90 29.65
C LEU A 415 -20.16 12.24 29.89
N CYS A 416 -19.39 12.06 28.79
CA CYS A 416 -18.03 11.53 28.88
C CYS A 416 -17.07 12.60 29.39
N ILE A 417 -16.72 12.54 30.65
CA ILE A 417 -15.58 13.30 31.19
C ILE A 417 -14.35 12.38 31.04
N LEU A 418 -13.37 12.84 30.28
CA LEU A 418 -12.06 12.19 30.22
C LEU A 418 -11.49 12.12 31.65
N GLY A 419 -11.51 10.93 32.23
CA GLY A 419 -10.87 10.68 33.53
C GLY A 419 -9.36 10.98 33.41
N ARG A 420 -8.85 11.71 34.39
CA ARG A 420 -7.41 11.97 34.56
C ARG A 420 -6.68 10.70 34.97
#